data_206e47e0317842b9475f46baf39bd0c3
#
_entry.id   206e47e0317842b9475f46baf39bd0c3
#
_cell.length_a   1.000
_cell.length_b   1.000
_cell.length_c   1.000
_cell.angle_alpha   90.00
_cell.angle_beta   90.00
_cell.angle_gamma   90.00
#
_symmetry.space_group_name_H-M   'P 1'
#
loop_
_entity.id
_entity.type
_entity.pdbx_description
1 polymer ?
#
loop_
_entity_poly.entity_id
_entity_poly.type
_entity_poly.pdbx_seq_one_letter_code
_entity_poly.pdbx_strand_id
1 'polypeptide(L)'
;STASTTFHISVVDDVPVAVDDATLTLEEGGNTVTGNVMGNDTEGADGAEVTSFTYTDETGAEQTGAVGVEVNTQYGALTVQADGSFTYTSDAGETHTDGAPLVDAFTYTITDGDGDTSSATQAFTITDDGPQPPVPMPPPGTEPPPPGEPPVGGEDPDHPELGVNAGRVDEDDLADGSDADKEPTTVTGTLTIDAGDDGLGSVAFTDSGLMPTLTSGGVPVTVTPSTDGQTITGTANGVPVFTMELTNGGTGYSFTLQGTLDQPVGAGENEVDLPFTVKVTD
;
A
#
# COMPACT_ATOMS: atom_id res chain seq x y z
N SER A 1 -22.94 -89.96 -0.04
CA SER A 1 -22.04 -89.12 -0.87
C SER A 1 -22.29 -87.67 -0.55
N THR A 2 -21.26 -86.93 -0.20
CA THR A 2 -21.28 -85.49 -0.02
C THR A 2 -20.62 -84.81 -1.21
N ALA A 3 -21.25 -83.78 -1.75
CA ALA A 3 -20.66 -82.92 -2.79
C ALA A 3 -20.40 -81.54 -2.17
N SER A 4 -19.27 -80.94 -2.49
CA SER A 4 -18.91 -79.55 -2.10
C SER A 4 -18.65 -78.75 -3.35
N THR A 5 -18.93 -77.44 -3.29
CA THR A 5 -18.55 -76.49 -4.32
C THR A 5 -17.88 -75.25 -3.64
N THR A 6 -16.92 -74.67 -4.32
CA THR A 6 -16.26 -73.44 -3.88
C THR A 6 -16.69 -72.28 -4.80
N PHE A 7 -17.03 -71.16 -4.23
CA PHE A 7 -17.26 -69.96 -4.98
C PHE A 7 -16.28 -68.89 -4.49
N HIS A 8 -15.93 -67.96 -5.34
CA HIS A 8 -15.02 -66.83 -5.03
C HIS A 8 -15.78 -65.53 -5.08
N ILE A 9 -15.49 -64.65 -4.14
CA ILE A 9 -15.93 -63.26 -4.10
C ILE A 9 -14.67 -62.42 -4.18
N SER A 10 -14.62 -61.46 -5.12
CA SER A 10 -13.58 -60.45 -5.15
C SER A 10 -14.12 -59.16 -4.50
N VAL A 11 -13.38 -58.66 -3.58
CA VAL A 11 -13.57 -57.33 -3.01
C VAL A 11 -12.55 -56.39 -3.68
N VAL A 12 -13.00 -55.31 -4.24
CA VAL A 12 -12.14 -54.29 -4.89
C VAL A 12 -11.88 -53.22 -3.85
N ASP A 13 -10.65 -52.83 -3.78
CA ASP A 13 -10.18 -51.77 -2.90
C ASP A 13 -10.67 -50.39 -3.37
N ASP A 14 -10.84 -49.46 -2.43
CA ASP A 14 -11.28 -48.08 -2.67
C ASP A 14 -10.12 -47.13 -2.30
N VAL A 15 -9.58 -46.44 -3.29
CA VAL A 15 -8.40 -45.60 -3.16
C VAL A 15 -8.76 -44.11 -2.96
N PRO A 16 -7.97 -43.31 -2.23
CA PRO A 16 -8.23 -41.89 -2.07
C PRO A 16 -8.02 -41.14 -3.38
N VAL A 17 -8.73 -40.02 -3.54
CA VAL A 17 -8.60 -39.12 -4.71
C VAL A 17 -8.44 -37.69 -4.24
N ALA A 18 -7.24 -37.13 -4.38
CA ALA A 18 -6.97 -35.73 -4.17
C ALA A 18 -7.25 -34.91 -5.43
N VAL A 19 -7.78 -33.71 -5.25
CA VAL A 19 -8.16 -32.78 -6.31
C VAL A 19 -7.57 -31.43 -6.02
N ASP A 20 -6.95 -30.80 -7.02
CA ASP A 20 -6.35 -29.45 -6.85
C ASP A 20 -7.35 -28.45 -6.25
N ASP A 21 -6.86 -27.64 -5.32
CA ASP A 21 -7.65 -26.65 -4.62
C ASP A 21 -7.76 -25.35 -5.41
N ALA A 22 -8.77 -24.55 -5.08
CA ALA A 22 -8.89 -23.22 -5.61
C ALA A 22 -7.74 -22.34 -5.11
N THR A 23 -7.13 -21.58 -6.03
CA THR A 23 -6.08 -20.62 -5.67
C THR A 23 -6.62 -19.58 -4.69
N LEU A 24 -5.89 -19.34 -3.60
CA LEU A 24 -6.17 -18.28 -2.63
C LEU A 24 -5.33 -17.06 -2.94
N THR A 25 -5.90 -15.87 -2.71
CA THR A 25 -5.20 -14.60 -2.93
C THR A 25 -5.06 -13.87 -1.60
N LEU A 26 -3.88 -13.34 -1.33
CA LEU A 26 -3.57 -12.50 -0.18
C LEU A 26 -2.57 -11.42 -0.59
N GLU A 27 -2.52 -10.33 0.16
CA GLU A 27 -1.46 -9.32 0.02
C GLU A 27 -0.20 -9.80 0.75
N GLU A 28 0.99 -9.32 0.34
CA GLU A 28 2.19 -9.48 1.13
C GLU A 28 2.10 -8.72 2.48
N GLY A 29 3.16 -8.70 3.29
CA GLY A 29 3.14 -7.93 4.53
C GLY A 29 2.73 -8.73 5.77
N GLY A 30 2.96 -10.02 5.80
CA GLY A 30 2.61 -10.87 6.95
C GLY A 30 1.13 -11.21 7.03
N ASN A 31 0.40 -11.05 5.93
CA ASN A 31 -1.00 -11.45 5.84
C ASN A 31 -1.14 -12.97 5.91
N THR A 32 -2.15 -13.43 6.63
CA THR A 32 -2.36 -14.86 6.88
C THR A 32 -3.66 -15.34 6.26
N VAL A 33 -3.60 -16.48 5.58
CA VAL A 33 -4.76 -17.23 5.10
C VAL A 33 -4.75 -18.65 5.69
N THR A 34 -5.92 -19.19 5.97
CA THR A 34 -6.13 -20.53 6.47
C THR A 34 -7.12 -21.27 5.58
N GLY A 35 -6.97 -22.58 5.49
CA GLY A 35 -7.88 -23.42 4.71
C GLY A 35 -7.78 -24.88 5.13
N ASN A 36 -8.42 -25.73 4.33
CA ASN A 36 -8.31 -27.18 4.46
C ASN A 36 -8.32 -27.79 3.07
N VAL A 37 -7.24 -28.48 2.71
CA VAL A 37 -7.04 -29.09 1.38
C VAL A 37 -7.89 -30.33 1.14
N MET A 38 -8.39 -30.99 2.19
CA MET A 38 -9.22 -32.19 2.04
C MET A 38 -10.70 -31.88 1.74
N GLY A 39 -11.07 -30.59 1.64
CA GLY A 39 -12.46 -30.17 1.50
C GLY A 39 -13.13 -30.59 0.16
N ASN A 40 -12.36 -30.78 -0.89
CA ASN A 40 -12.78 -31.20 -2.24
C ASN A 40 -12.28 -32.60 -2.62
N ASP A 41 -11.55 -33.27 -1.71
CA ASP A 41 -11.00 -34.62 -1.89
C ASP A 41 -12.02 -35.71 -1.56
N THR A 42 -11.69 -36.93 -2.01
CA THR A 42 -12.39 -38.16 -1.61
C THR A 42 -11.43 -39.02 -0.81
N GLU A 43 -11.72 -39.25 0.46
CA GLU A 43 -10.86 -39.97 1.38
C GLU A 43 -10.88 -41.49 1.19
N GLY A 44 -11.92 -42.01 0.50
CA GLY A 44 -12.16 -43.41 0.39
C GLY A 44 -12.86 -44.02 1.62
N ALA A 45 -13.08 -45.32 1.60
CA ALA A 45 -13.82 -46.06 2.65
C ALA A 45 -13.04 -46.20 3.95
N ASP A 46 -11.71 -46.21 3.86
CA ASP A 46 -10.79 -46.36 5.00
C ASP A 46 -10.34 -45.02 5.62
N GLY A 47 -10.85 -43.90 5.02
CA GLY A 47 -10.42 -42.57 5.36
C GLY A 47 -8.99 -42.28 4.91
N ALA A 48 -8.62 -41.01 4.82
CA ALA A 48 -7.26 -40.59 4.48
C ALA A 48 -6.80 -39.43 5.33
N GLU A 49 -5.50 -39.24 5.40
CA GLU A 49 -4.87 -38.07 6.06
C GLU A 49 -3.72 -37.52 5.22
N VAL A 50 -3.39 -36.25 5.38
CA VAL A 50 -2.18 -35.67 4.78
C VAL A 50 -0.96 -36.24 5.49
N THR A 51 -0.10 -36.93 4.74
CA THR A 51 1.10 -37.58 5.29
C THR A 51 2.38 -36.85 4.95
N SER A 52 2.42 -36.08 3.88
CA SER A 52 3.57 -35.27 3.46
C SER A 52 3.12 -34.15 2.51
N PHE A 53 3.99 -33.17 2.33
CA PHE A 53 3.83 -32.15 1.28
C PHE A 53 5.19 -31.74 0.73
N THR A 54 5.21 -31.25 -0.51
CA THR A 54 6.39 -30.62 -1.13
C THR A 54 6.11 -29.17 -1.40
N TYR A 55 7.14 -28.33 -1.35
CA TYR A 55 7.07 -26.89 -1.54
C TYR A 55 8.39 -26.38 -2.13
N THR A 56 8.41 -25.16 -2.66
CA THR A 56 9.63 -24.48 -3.08
C THR A 56 10.11 -23.59 -1.93
N ASP A 57 11.39 -23.69 -1.56
CA ASP A 57 11.98 -22.87 -0.50
C ASP A 57 12.46 -21.49 -1.02
N GLU A 58 12.91 -20.61 -0.11
CA GLU A 58 13.45 -19.27 -0.41
C GLU A 58 14.59 -19.27 -1.45
N THR A 59 15.25 -20.40 -1.66
CA THR A 59 16.33 -20.54 -2.65
C THR A 59 15.82 -20.98 -4.04
N GLY A 60 14.52 -21.24 -4.18
CA GLY A 60 13.90 -21.80 -5.36
C GLY A 60 14.08 -23.32 -5.50
N ALA A 61 14.48 -24.02 -4.44
CA ALA A 61 14.65 -25.46 -4.44
C ALA A 61 13.40 -26.17 -3.89
N GLU A 62 13.01 -27.30 -4.55
CA GLU A 62 11.95 -28.15 -4.03
C GLU A 62 12.38 -28.87 -2.76
N GLN A 63 11.55 -28.82 -1.73
CA GLN A 63 11.75 -29.43 -0.42
C GLN A 63 10.54 -30.30 -0.06
N THR A 64 10.72 -31.20 0.90
CA THR A 64 9.64 -31.98 1.51
C THR A 64 9.42 -31.49 2.94
N GLY A 65 8.18 -31.07 3.24
CA GLY A 65 7.75 -30.65 4.56
C GLY A 65 7.23 -31.81 5.40
N ALA A 66 7.41 -31.68 6.72
CA ALA A 66 6.80 -32.59 7.69
C ALA A 66 5.47 -32.00 8.19
N VAL A 67 4.45 -32.82 8.23
CA VAL A 67 3.11 -32.42 8.72
C VAL A 67 3.20 -31.91 10.17
N GLY A 68 2.52 -30.81 10.44
CA GLY A 68 2.51 -30.12 11.76
C GLY A 68 3.76 -29.29 12.06
N VAL A 69 4.71 -29.17 11.10
CA VAL A 69 5.92 -28.37 11.25
C VAL A 69 5.86 -27.19 10.27
N GLU A 70 6.10 -25.98 10.79
CA GLU A 70 6.22 -24.79 9.96
C GLU A 70 7.47 -24.84 9.10
N VAL A 71 7.35 -24.44 7.84
CA VAL A 71 8.42 -24.33 6.86
C VAL A 71 8.38 -22.95 6.20
N ASN A 72 9.56 -22.45 5.77
CA ASN A 72 9.64 -21.26 4.93
C ASN A 72 9.57 -21.70 3.46
N THR A 73 8.57 -21.20 2.77
CA THR A 73 8.39 -21.37 1.33
C THR A 73 9.14 -20.28 0.57
N GLN A 74 8.89 -20.10 -0.71
CA GLN A 74 9.59 -19.08 -1.50
C GLN A 74 9.18 -17.66 -1.10
N TYR A 75 7.93 -17.47 -0.70
CA TYR A 75 7.34 -16.15 -0.41
C TYR A 75 6.51 -16.13 0.88
N GLY A 76 6.79 -17.06 1.80
CA GLY A 76 6.03 -17.08 3.06
C GLY A 76 6.33 -18.26 3.97
N ALA A 77 5.59 -18.37 5.04
CA ALA A 77 5.64 -19.46 6.00
C ALA A 77 4.38 -20.34 5.91
N LEU A 78 4.56 -21.65 5.84
CA LEU A 78 3.50 -22.65 5.66
C LEU A 78 3.51 -23.68 6.78
N THR A 79 2.34 -23.99 7.34
CA THR A 79 2.12 -25.16 8.20
C THR A 79 0.95 -25.97 7.64
N VAL A 80 1.15 -27.26 7.43
CA VAL A 80 0.08 -28.19 6.99
C VAL A 80 -0.11 -29.26 8.07
N GLN A 81 -1.35 -29.54 8.46
CA GLN A 81 -1.71 -30.53 9.46
C GLN A 81 -2.20 -31.84 8.80
N ALA A 82 -2.21 -32.94 9.59
CA ALA A 82 -2.68 -34.24 9.10
C ALA A 82 -4.15 -34.27 8.67
N ASP A 83 -4.99 -33.41 9.29
CA ASP A 83 -6.40 -33.26 8.94
C ASP A 83 -6.64 -32.36 7.70
N GLY A 84 -5.57 -32.01 6.98
CA GLY A 84 -5.59 -31.16 5.82
C GLY A 84 -5.69 -29.66 6.12
N SER A 85 -5.87 -29.25 7.36
CA SER A 85 -5.88 -27.83 7.71
C SER A 85 -4.49 -27.23 7.51
N PHE A 86 -4.44 -26.01 6.99
CA PHE A 86 -3.18 -25.29 6.78
C PHE A 86 -3.29 -23.82 7.20
N THR A 87 -2.12 -23.25 7.47
CA THR A 87 -1.91 -21.83 7.65
C THR A 87 -0.78 -21.41 6.74
N TYR A 88 -1.01 -20.38 5.93
CA TYR A 88 0.00 -19.73 5.11
C TYR A 88 0.07 -18.24 5.45
N THR A 89 1.27 -17.72 5.68
CA THR A 89 1.53 -16.30 5.98
C THR A 89 2.52 -15.77 4.97
N SER A 90 2.16 -14.73 4.22
CA SER A 90 3.04 -14.10 3.25
C SER A 90 4.21 -13.39 3.92
N ASP A 91 5.36 -13.35 3.26
CA ASP A 91 6.49 -12.52 3.66
C ASP A 91 6.21 -11.05 3.32
N ALA A 92 7.02 -10.15 3.86
CA ALA A 92 6.97 -8.72 3.63
C ALA A 92 8.16 -8.27 2.78
N GLY A 93 7.94 -7.27 1.92
CA GLY A 93 9.01 -6.64 1.15
C GLY A 93 9.52 -7.50 -0.02
N GLU A 94 8.66 -8.28 -0.63
CA GLU A 94 8.98 -9.06 -1.82
C GLU A 94 8.97 -8.18 -3.07
N THR A 95 9.85 -8.45 -4.02
CA THR A 95 9.93 -7.64 -5.25
C THR A 95 8.91 -8.08 -6.29
N HIS A 96 7.94 -7.24 -6.57
CA HIS A 96 6.93 -7.41 -7.62
C HIS A 96 7.37 -6.73 -8.91
N THR A 97 7.73 -7.50 -9.93
CA THR A 97 8.11 -6.94 -11.24
C THR A 97 6.90 -6.40 -11.98
N ASP A 98 6.88 -5.08 -12.24
CA ASP A 98 5.75 -4.40 -12.90
C ASP A 98 4.40 -4.58 -12.17
N GLY A 99 4.40 -4.77 -10.85
CA GLY A 99 3.20 -5.04 -10.04
C GLY A 99 2.53 -6.40 -10.36
N ALA A 100 3.28 -7.34 -10.95
CA ALA A 100 2.77 -8.68 -11.20
C ALA A 100 2.72 -9.48 -9.90
N PRO A 101 1.62 -10.21 -9.63
CA PRO A 101 1.54 -11.01 -8.42
C PRO A 101 2.57 -12.13 -8.42
N LEU A 102 3.10 -12.47 -7.24
CA LEU A 102 3.89 -13.66 -7.02
C LEU A 102 3.00 -14.88 -6.84
N VAL A 103 3.54 -16.05 -7.10
CA VAL A 103 2.80 -17.33 -6.96
C VAL A 103 3.61 -18.28 -6.12
N ASP A 104 3.01 -18.75 -5.04
CA ASP A 104 3.53 -19.82 -4.20
C ASP A 104 2.59 -21.01 -4.21
N ALA A 105 3.08 -22.20 -3.91
CA ALA A 105 2.28 -23.39 -3.90
C ALA A 105 2.92 -24.52 -3.09
N PHE A 106 2.08 -25.42 -2.61
CA PHE A 106 2.53 -26.72 -2.10
C PHE A 106 1.70 -27.85 -2.69
N THR A 107 2.34 -28.99 -2.91
CA THR A 107 1.67 -30.24 -3.32
C THR A 107 1.60 -31.17 -2.12
N TYR A 108 0.39 -31.50 -1.69
CA TYR A 108 0.15 -32.39 -0.57
C TYR A 108 -0.12 -33.82 -1.06
N THR A 109 0.15 -34.80 -0.21
CA THR A 109 -0.14 -36.21 -0.46
C THR A 109 -1.01 -36.73 0.67
N ILE A 110 -2.17 -37.25 0.31
CA ILE A 110 -3.06 -37.99 1.22
C ILE A 110 -2.77 -39.46 1.12
N THR A 111 -2.87 -40.17 2.25
CA THR A 111 -2.67 -41.60 2.35
C THR A 111 -3.82 -42.21 3.16
N ASP A 112 -4.44 -43.28 2.67
CA ASP A 112 -5.49 -44.00 3.35
C ASP A 112 -4.99 -45.07 4.34
N GLY A 113 -5.93 -45.83 4.91
CA GLY A 113 -5.63 -46.77 6.01
C GLY A 113 -4.79 -47.97 5.61
N ASP A 114 -4.74 -48.36 4.36
CA ASP A 114 -3.95 -49.51 3.84
C ASP A 114 -2.74 -49.07 3.01
N GLY A 115 -2.58 -47.77 2.75
CA GLY A 115 -1.37 -47.17 2.22
C GLY A 115 -1.44 -46.68 0.78
N ASP A 116 -2.61 -46.61 0.19
CA ASP A 116 -2.81 -46.02 -1.14
C ASP A 116 -2.73 -44.48 -1.03
N THR A 117 -2.19 -43.86 -2.08
CA THR A 117 -1.89 -42.41 -2.03
C THR A 117 -2.46 -41.65 -3.22
N SER A 118 -2.82 -40.40 -2.99
CA SER A 118 -3.15 -39.43 -4.02
C SER A 118 -2.54 -38.04 -3.67
N SER A 119 -2.27 -37.25 -4.71
CA SER A 119 -1.65 -35.92 -4.48
C SER A 119 -2.35 -34.86 -5.30
N ALA A 120 -2.43 -33.66 -4.73
CA ALA A 120 -2.96 -32.46 -5.38
C ALA A 120 -2.27 -31.19 -4.86
N THR A 121 -2.59 -30.04 -5.44
CA THR A 121 -1.88 -28.78 -5.21
C THR A 121 -2.81 -27.69 -4.66
N GLN A 122 -2.36 -26.97 -3.64
CA GLN A 122 -2.88 -25.67 -3.21
C GLN A 122 -1.93 -24.57 -3.66
N ALA A 123 -2.46 -23.58 -4.37
CA ALA A 123 -1.70 -22.43 -4.83
C ALA A 123 -2.15 -21.13 -4.11
N PHE A 124 -1.22 -20.20 -3.97
CA PHE A 124 -1.42 -18.87 -3.45
C PHE A 124 -0.99 -17.84 -4.49
N THR A 125 -1.78 -16.77 -4.62
CA THR A 125 -1.42 -15.57 -5.36
C THR A 125 -1.16 -14.46 -4.36
N ILE A 126 0.07 -13.93 -4.33
CA ILE A 126 0.49 -12.88 -3.42
C ILE A 126 0.54 -11.59 -4.23
N THR A 127 -0.24 -10.60 -3.81
CA THR A 127 -0.30 -9.30 -4.44
C THR A 127 0.54 -8.30 -3.67
N ASP A 128 1.14 -7.36 -4.40
CA ASP A 128 1.85 -6.21 -3.87
C ASP A 128 0.91 -5.36 -3.00
N ASP A 129 1.36 -4.93 -1.84
CA ASP A 129 0.60 -4.02 -0.95
C ASP A 129 0.76 -2.55 -1.35
N GLY A 130 1.60 -2.23 -2.32
CA GLY A 130 1.81 -0.94 -2.98
C GLY A 130 1.73 0.32 -2.12
N PRO A 131 2.40 1.40 -2.48
CA PRO A 131 2.38 2.62 -1.68
C PRO A 131 0.97 3.23 -1.61
N GLN A 132 0.53 3.55 -0.41
CA GLN A 132 -0.73 4.25 -0.20
C GLN A 132 -0.58 5.74 -0.54
N PRO A 133 -1.63 6.41 -1.06
CA PRO A 133 -1.58 7.83 -1.33
C PRO A 133 -1.16 8.61 -0.08
N PRO A 134 -0.18 9.53 -0.18
CA PRO A 134 0.24 10.33 0.96
C PRO A 134 -0.92 11.18 1.49
N VAL A 135 -1.13 11.14 2.80
CA VAL A 135 -2.07 12.00 3.47
C VAL A 135 -1.32 13.25 3.95
N PRO A 136 -1.68 14.45 3.49
CA PRO A 136 -1.09 15.68 4.01
C PRO A 136 -1.42 15.80 5.50
N MET A 137 -0.40 15.87 6.34
CA MET A 137 -0.60 16.20 7.75
C MET A 137 -0.72 17.73 7.86
N PRO A 138 -1.78 18.25 8.47
CA PRO A 138 -1.89 19.68 8.68
C PRO A 138 -0.68 20.19 9.49
N PRO A 139 -0.20 21.40 9.23
CA PRO A 139 0.92 21.99 9.97
C PRO A 139 0.69 21.92 11.49
N PRO A 140 1.76 21.81 12.30
CA PRO A 140 1.64 21.83 13.75
C PRO A 140 0.93 23.12 14.21
N GLY A 141 -0.21 22.98 14.88
CA GLY A 141 -1.03 24.10 15.37
C GLY A 141 -2.46 24.13 14.84
N THR A 142 -2.83 23.20 13.93
CA THR A 142 -4.21 23.11 13.39
C THR A 142 -5.14 22.21 14.22
N GLU A 143 -4.67 21.57 15.28
CA GLU A 143 -5.59 21.00 16.26
C GLU A 143 -6.28 22.14 17.01
N PRO A 144 -7.62 22.15 17.10
CA PRO A 144 -8.30 23.14 17.94
C PRO A 144 -7.74 23.02 19.37
N PRO A 145 -7.37 24.12 20.02
CA PRO A 145 -6.83 24.07 21.37
C PRO A 145 -7.83 23.37 22.29
N PRO A 146 -7.36 22.58 23.27
CA PRO A 146 -8.24 22.00 24.27
C PRO A 146 -9.06 23.11 24.92
N PRO A 147 -10.34 22.87 25.28
CA PRO A 147 -11.20 23.90 25.83
C PRO A 147 -10.55 24.57 27.04
N GLY A 148 -10.13 25.83 26.88
CA GLY A 148 -9.56 26.65 27.97
C GLY A 148 -8.09 27.06 27.82
N GLU A 149 -7.37 26.64 26.78
CA GLU A 149 -6.05 27.21 26.46
C GLU A 149 -6.17 28.26 25.33
N PRO A 150 -5.42 29.38 25.43
CA PRO A 150 -5.35 30.36 24.34
C PRO A 150 -4.59 29.75 23.15
N PRO A 151 -4.93 30.11 21.89
CA PRO A 151 -4.25 29.62 20.70
C PRO A 151 -2.74 29.88 20.79
N VAL A 152 -1.94 28.83 20.51
CA VAL A 152 -0.50 28.90 20.50
C VAL A 152 -0.07 29.30 19.08
N GLY A 153 0.10 30.58 18.85
CA GLY A 153 0.56 31.15 17.59
C GLY A 153 0.19 32.62 17.53
N GLY A 154 1.06 33.47 17.04
CA GLY A 154 0.78 34.89 16.89
C GLY A 154 -0.51 35.08 16.09
N GLU A 155 -1.47 35.74 16.68
CA GLU A 155 -2.69 36.15 15.99
C GLU A 155 -2.29 37.18 14.92
N ASP A 156 -2.59 36.88 13.65
CA ASP A 156 -2.64 37.89 12.62
C ASP A 156 -3.73 38.91 13.07
N PRO A 157 -3.38 40.14 13.39
CA PRO A 157 -4.33 41.11 13.88
C PRO A 157 -5.40 41.50 12.83
N ASP A 158 -5.13 41.26 11.56
CA ASP A 158 -6.03 41.53 10.44
C ASP A 158 -6.93 40.35 10.12
N HIS A 159 -6.56 39.12 10.59
CA HIS A 159 -7.32 37.88 10.46
C HIS A 159 -7.37 37.06 11.75
N PRO A 160 -8.05 37.54 12.80
CA PRO A 160 -8.06 36.87 14.11
C PRO A 160 -8.74 35.49 14.16
N GLU A 161 -9.37 35.10 13.09
CA GLU A 161 -10.13 33.83 13.00
C GLU A 161 -9.34 32.69 12.32
N LEU A 162 -8.18 33.00 11.75
CA LEU A 162 -7.40 32.03 10.99
C LEU A 162 -6.10 31.77 11.76
N GLY A 163 -6.08 30.67 12.48
CA GLY A 163 -4.87 30.21 13.17
C GLY A 163 -3.68 30.18 12.22
N VAL A 164 -2.56 30.72 12.65
CA VAL A 164 -1.32 30.91 11.89
C VAL A 164 -0.90 29.61 11.21
N ASN A 165 -0.72 29.66 9.88
CA ASN A 165 -0.04 28.66 9.05
C ASN A 165 -0.69 27.27 8.87
N ALA A 166 -1.99 27.20 8.69
CA ALA A 166 -2.65 25.97 8.20
C ALA A 166 -2.49 25.76 6.68
N GLY A 167 -1.25 25.89 6.15
CA GLY A 167 -1.01 25.77 4.70
C GLY A 167 -1.44 27.02 3.91
N ARG A 168 -1.60 28.15 4.58
CA ARG A 168 -1.97 29.43 4.00
C ARG A 168 -0.77 30.38 4.04
N VAL A 169 -0.64 31.22 3.03
CA VAL A 169 0.25 32.36 2.95
C VAL A 169 -0.53 33.57 2.46
N ASP A 170 -0.19 34.75 2.89
CA ASP A 170 -0.85 35.96 2.50
C ASP A 170 0.02 36.82 1.56
N GLU A 171 -0.63 37.54 0.63
CA GLU A 171 0.07 38.41 -0.31
C GLU A 171 0.43 39.76 0.28
N ASP A 172 -0.25 40.18 1.32
CA ASP A 172 0.06 41.45 2.00
C ASP A 172 1.33 41.35 2.84
N ASP A 173 1.81 40.15 3.13
CA ASP A 173 3.13 39.85 3.68
C ASP A 173 4.30 39.94 2.69
N LEU A 174 4.01 39.98 1.40
CA LEU A 174 5.05 40.20 0.40
C LEU A 174 5.73 41.57 0.64
N ALA A 175 6.96 41.71 0.13
CA ALA A 175 7.77 42.93 0.35
C ALA A 175 7.05 44.23 -0.01
N ASP A 176 6.17 44.18 -1.02
CA ASP A 176 5.36 45.30 -1.51
C ASP A 176 3.91 45.25 -1.01
N GLY A 177 3.56 44.30 -0.14
CA GLY A 177 2.22 44.17 0.45
C GLY A 177 1.90 45.26 1.48
N SER A 178 0.63 45.30 1.89
CA SER A 178 0.09 46.40 2.70
C SER A 178 0.27 46.20 4.21
N ASP A 179 0.50 44.97 4.65
CA ASP A 179 0.71 44.71 6.07
C ASP A 179 2.03 45.30 6.60
N ALA A 180 1.99 45.79 7.83
CA ALA A 180 3.16 46.38 8.53
C ALA A 180 3.96 45.31 9.30
N ASP A 181 3.35 44.21 9.69
CA ASP A 181 3.90 43.17 10.59
C ASP A 181 4.29 41.88 9.85
N LYS A 182 4.73 41.95 8.63
CA LYS A 182 5.13 40.87 7.73
C LYS A 182 5.33 39.48 8.36
N GLU A 183 4.38 38.59 8.15
CA GLU A 183 4.46 37.19 8.47
C GLU A 183 5.30 36.44 7.41
N PRO A 184 5.69 35.17 7.67
CA PRO A 184 6.42 34.39 6.69
C PRO A 184 5.56 34.02 5.47
N THR A 185 5.98 34.41 4.29
CA THR A 185 5.39 33.96 3.01
C THR A 185 5.77 32.51 2.64
N THR A 186 6.32 31.77 3.60
CA THR A 186 6.70 30.36 3.46
C THR A 186 5.95 29.51 4.48
N VAL A 187 5.28 28.47 4.00
CA VAL A 187 4.66 27.44 4.82
C VAL A 187 5.32 26.10 4.57
N THR A 188 5.49 25.32 5.64
CA THR A 188 6.06 23.97 5.58
C THR A 188 5.11 22.97 6.21
N GLY A 189 5.14 21.73 5.72
CA GLY A 189 4.35 20.65 6.29
C GLY A 189 5.00 19.30 6.08
N THR A 190 4.32 18.27 6.55
CA THR A 190 4.75 16.88 6.39
C THR A 190 3.71 16.10 5.58
N LEU A 191 4.17 15.12 4.82
CA LEU A 191 3.35 14.12 4.15
C LEU A 191 3.47 12.82 4.92
N THR A 192 2.35 12.26 5.35
CA THR A 192 2.33 10.88 5.86
C THR A 192 2.24 9.97 4.64
N ILE A 193 3.30 9.23 4.40
CA ILE A 193 3.42 8.30 3.28
C ILE A 193 3.45 6.89 3.87
N ASP A 194 2.54 6.06 3.43
CA ASP A 194 2.60 4.62 3.59
C ASP A 194 3.18 4.07 2.28
N ALA A 195 4.37 3.53 2.36
CA ALA A 195 5.11 3.04 1.19
C ALA A 195 4.96 1.53 1.01
N GLY A 196 4.10 0.91 1.82
CA GLY A 196 4.01 -0.54 1.86
C GLY A 196 5.24 -1.17 2.52
N ASP A 197 5.34 -2.46 2.40
CA ASP A 197 6.42 -3.25 3.04
C ASP A 197 7.75 -3.16 2.29
N ASP A 198 7.75 -2.81 1.00
CA ASP A 198 8.95 -2.63 0.17
C ASP A 198 9.74 -1.36 0.53
N GLY A 199 9.07 -0.46 1.25
CA GLY A 199 9.64 0.80 1.66
C GLY A 199 9.57 1.89 0.57
N LEU A 200 10.00 3.10 0.93
CA LEU A 200 9.90 4.28 0.08
C LEU A 200 11.00 4.32 -0.97
N GLY A 201 10.67 4.10 -2.22
CA GLY A 201 11.59 4.26 -3.36
C GLY A 201 11.74 5.72 -3.78
N SER A 202 10.66 6.40 -4.16
CA SER A 202 10.73 7.82 -4.52
C SER A 202 9.41 8.57 -4.34
N VAL A 203 9.50 9.88 -4.11
CA VAL A 203 8.37 10.82 -4.13
C VAL A 203 8.68 11.94 -5.10
N ALA A 204 7.75 12.23 -5.99
CA ALA A 204 7.92 13.30 -6.98
C ALA A 204 6.59 13.99 -7.28
N PHE A 205 6.64 15.29 -7.57
CA PHE A 205 5.48 16.00 -8.08
C PHE A 205 5.09 15.49 -9.46
N THR A 206 3.79 15.42 -9.70
CA THR A 206 3.22 15.11 -11.01
C THR A 206 2.29 16.24 -11.46
N ASP A 207 2.20 16.44 -12.78
CA ASP A 207 1.16 17.32 -13.33
C ASP A 207 -0.18 16.56 -13.30
N SER A 208 -1.02 16.93 -12.34
CA SER A 208 -2.36 16.36 -12.21
C SER A 208 -3.39 17.01 -13.13
N GLY A 209 -3.03 18.13 -13.81
CA GLY A 209 -3.99 18.95 -14.54
C GLY A 209 -5.05 19.63 -13.65
N LEU A 210 -4.88 19.58 -12.33
CA LEU A 210 -5.83 20.15 -11.36
C LEU A 210 -5.55 21.61 -11.03
N MET A 211 -4.34 22.12 -11.38
CA MET A 211 -3.95 23.50 -11.13
C MET A 211 -4.89 24.46 -11.87
N PRO A 212 -5.52 25.44 -11.20
CA PRO A 212 -6.36 26.41 -11.86
C PRO A 212 -5.57 27.30 -12.82
N THR A 213 -6.27 28.00 -13.71
CA THR A 213 -5.61 29.01 -14.55
C THR A 213 -5.29 30.21 -13.66
N LEU A 214 -3.99 30.46 -13.47
CA LEU A 214 -3.47 31.52 -12.62
C LEU A 214 -2.96 32.69 -13.46
N THR A 215 -3.12 33.91 -12.94
CA THR A 215 -2.46 35.12 -13.45
C THR A 215 -1.81 35.91 -12.31
N SER A 216 -0.81 36.71 -12.64
CA SER A 216 -0.11 37.61 -11.75
C SER A 216 0.03 38.96 -12.44
N GLY A 217 -0.64 40.02 -11.95
CA GLY A 217 -0.73 41.32 -12.62
C GLY A 217 -1.30 41.24 -14.04
N GLY A 218 -2.26 40.36 -14.30
CA GLY A 218 -2.85 40.10 -15.59
C GLY A 218 -1.99 39.24 -16.53
N VAL A 219 -0.83 38.77 -16.09
CA VAL A 219 0.08 37.89 -16.85
C VAL A 219 -0.17 36.44 -16.48
N PRO A 220 -0.35 35.52 -17.44
CA PRO A 220 -0.50 34.10 -17.15
C PRO A 220 0.69 33.54 -16.37
N VAL A 221 0.43 32.79 -15.31
CA VAL A 221 1.43 32.05 -14.57
C VAL A 221 1.64 30.69 -15.22
N THR A 222 2.88 30.41 -15.61
CA THR A 222 3.28 29.09 -16.11
C THR A 222 3.83 28.28 -14.96
N VAL A 223 3.19 27.14 -14.69
CA VAL A 223 3.59 26.20 -13.64
C VAL A 223 4.46 25.12 -14.27
N THR A 224 5.66 24.92 -13.76
CA THR A 224 6.64 24.01 -14.33
C THR A 224 7.26 23.15 -13.22
N PRO A 225 7.15 21.81 -13.30
CA PRO A 225 7.90 20.91 -12.44
C PRO A 225 9.38 20.86 -12.86
N SER A 226 10.27 20.66 -11.90
CA SER A 226 11.67 20.33 -12.14
C SER A 226 11.80 18.94 -12.79
N THR A 227 12.94 18.70 -13.44
CA THR A 227 13.17 17.40 -14.13
C THR A 227 13.27 16.21 -13.19
N ASP A 228 13.59 16.44 -11.92
CA ASP A 228 13.63 15.42 -10.88
C ASP A 228 12.30 15.31 -10.10
N GLY A 229 11.32 16.15 -10.44
CA GLY A 229 10.03 16.18 -9.77
C GLY A 229 10.06 16.67 -8.31
N GLN A 230 11.17 17.25 -7.86
CA GLN A 230 11.29 17.69 -6.45
C GLN A 230 10.78 19.11 -6.22
N THR A 231 10.62 19.90 -7.28
CA THR A 231 10.20 21.29 -7.17
C THR A 231 9.17 21.63 -8.26
N ILE A 232 8.16 22.42 -7.90
CA ILE A 232 7.26 23.09 -8.85
C ILE A 232 7.45 24.59 -8.71
N THR A 233 7.63 25.29 -9.83
CA THR A 233 7.75 26.75 -9.85
C THR A 233 6.66 27.36 -10.72
N GLY A 234 5.91 28.31 -10.17
CA GLY A 234 4.99 29.18 -10.90
C GLY A 234 5.71 30.47 -11.30
N THR A 235 5.73 30.82 -12.61
CA THR A 235 6.38 32.03 -13.10
C THR A 235 5.45 32.86 -13.98
N ALA A 236 5.50 34.18 -13.84
CA ALA A 236 4.86 35.15 -14.74
C ALA A 236 5.92 35.96 -15.46
N ASN A 237 5.96 35.90 -16.81
CA ASN A 237 7.04 36.51 -17.63
C ASN A 237 8.47 36.11 -17.18
N GLY A 238 8.63 34.86 -16.68
CA GLY A 238 9.91 34.37 -16.18
C GLY A 238 10.31 34.85 -14.79
N VAL A 239 9.45 35.60 -14.11
CA VAL A 239 9.65 35.98 -12.71
C VAL A 239 8.92 34.98 -11.83
N PRO A 240 9.58 34.40 -10.80
CA PRO A 240 8.93 33.51 -9.87
C PRO A 240 7.78 34.18 -9.11
N VAL A 241 6.65 33.52 -9.03
CA VAL A 241 5.46 33.92 -8.25
C VAL A 241 5.33 33.03 -7.02
N PHE A 242 5.57 31.72 -7.19
CA PHE A 242 5.64 30.78 -6.07
C PHE A 242 6.59 29.61 -6.39
N THR A 243 7.01 28.96 -5.32
CA THR A 243 7.77 27.70 -5.39
C THR A 243 7.20 26.71 -4.39
N MET A 244 7.00 25.49 -4.80
CA MET A 244 6.66 24.33 -3.97
C MET A 244 7.78 23.30 -4.07
N GLU A 245 8.34 22.86 -2.96
CA GLU A 245 9.48 21.97 -2.87
C GLU A 245 9.19 20.78 -1.96
N LEU A 246 9.55 19.57 -2.38
CA LEU A 246 9.59 18.40 -1.53
C LEU A 246 10.86 18.44 -0.67
N THR A 247 10.71 18.16 0.61
CA THR A 247 11.78 18.17 1.61
C THR A 247 11.87 16.82 2.31
N ASN A 248 12.98 16.56 3.03
CA ASN A 248 13.18 15.35 3.82
C ASN A 248 12.96 14.04 3.02
N GLY A 249 13.43 14.01 1.76
CA GLY A 249 13.27 12.83 0.90
C GLY A 249 11.82 12.59 0.43
N GLY A 250 11.01 13.64 0.39
CA GLY A 250 9.61 13.56 -0.06
C GLY A 250 8.59 13.45 1.08
N THR A 251 9.03 13.30 2.34
CA THR A 251 8.12 13.22 3.50
C THR A 251 7.76 14.59 4.07
N GLY A 252 8.27 15.67 3.50
CA GLY A 252 7.94 17.02 3.84
C GLY A 252 7.75 17.89 2.60
N TYR A 253 7.20 19.06 2.80
CA TYR A 253 7.09 20.09 1.76
C TYR A 253 7.36 21.49 2.30
N SER A 254 7.72 22.39 1.40
CA SER A 254 7.86 23.82 1.64
C SER A 254 7.22 24.57 0.48
N PHE A 255 6.23 25.40 0.75
CA PHE A 255 5.65 26.34 -0.21
C PHE A 255 6.11 27.75 0.12
N THR A 256 6.55 28.52 -0.87
CA THR A 256 6.95 29.92 -0.71
C THR A 256 6.24 30.76 -1.76
N LEU A 257 5.51 31.76 -1.31
CA LEU A 257 4.95 32.81 -2.15
C LEU A 257 6.00 33.91 -2.36
N GLN A 258 6.20 34.33 -3.60
CA GLN A 258 7.23 35.28 -4.02
C GLN A 258 6.68 36.46 -4.82
N GLY A 259 5.43 36.37 -5.26
CA GLY A 259 4.73 37.41 -5.99
C GLY A 259 3.23 37.22 -5.90
N THR A 260 2.47 38.23 -6.28
CA THR A 260 1.02 38.22 -6.18
C THR A 260 0.35 37.30 -7.20
N LEU A 261 -0.79 36.70 -6.84
CA LEU A 261 -1.69 35.98 -7.72
C LEU A 261 -2.99 36.80 -7.89
N ASP A 262 -3.43 36.97 -9.12
CA ASP A 262 -4.70 37.67 -9.35
C ASP A 262 -5.86 36.78 -8.88
N GLN A 263 -6.65 37.29 -7.99
CA GLN A 263 -7.78 36.59 -7.41
C GLN A 263 -9.10 37.04 -8.06
N PRO A 264 -10.16 36.22 -7.98
CA PRO A 264 -11.47 36.63 -8.49
C PRO A 264 -11.94 37.94 -7.86
N VAL A 265 -12.54 38.82 -8.66
CA VAL A 265 -13.05 40.10 -8.15
C VAL A 265 -14.20 39.84 -7.17
N GLY A 266 -13.99 40.18 -5.91
CA GLY A 266 -14.95 40.03 -4.80
C GLY A 266 -14.88 41.23 -3.84
N ALA A 267 -15.81 41.26 -2.88
CA ALA A 267 -15.79 42.25 -1.80
C ALA A 267 -15.16 41.59 -0.57
N GLY A 268 -13.89 41.87 -0.33
CA GLY A 268 -13.09 41.30 0.77
C GLY A 268 -11.92 40.51 0.23
N GLU A 269 -11.21 39.84 1.10
CA GLU A 269 -10.11 38.97 0.77
C GLU A 269 -10.62 37.65 0.13
N ASN A 270 -9.98 37.29 -0.95
CA ASN A 270 -10.34 36.09 -1.69
C ASN A 270 -9.16 35.11 -1.61
N GLU A 271 -9.48 33.84 -1.63
CA GLU A 271 -8.50 32.76 -1.61
C GLU A 271 -8.37 32.10 -2.99
N VAL A 272 -7.18 31.60 -3.29
CA VAL A 272 -6.90 30.75 -4.44
C VAL A 272 -6.30 29.45 -3.94
N ASP A 273 -6.99 28.35 -4.19
CA ASP A 273 -6.47 27.01 -3.87
C ASP A 273 -5.46 26.55 -4.94
N LEU A 274 -4.29 26.14 -4.49
CA LEU A 274 -3.23 25.58 -5.33
C LEU A 274 -3.05 24.08 -5.04
N PRO A 275 -3.71 23.19 -5.81
CA PRO A 275 -3.58 21.74 -5.61
C PRO A 275 -2.26 21.22 -6.16
N PHE A 276 -1.46 20.58 -5.32
CA PHE A 276 -0.25 19.88 -5.70
C PHE A 276 -0.45 18.37 -5.56
N THR A 277 -0.01 17.62 -6.57
CA THR A 277 -0.11 16.16 -6.57
C THR A 277 1.27 15.54 -6.57
N VAL A 278 1.48 14.57 -5.71
CA VAL A 278 2.70 13.77 -5.66
C VAL A 278 2.41 12.33 -6.09
N LYS A 279 3.38 11.72 -6.74
CA LYS A 279 3.44 10.28 -7.00
C LYS A 279 4.47 9.69 -6.04
N VAL A 280 4.09 8.61 -5.38
CA VAL A 280 4.96 7.77 -4.57
C VAL A 280 5.25 6.50 -5.35
N THR A 281 6.46 6.00 -5.25
CA THR A 281 6.88 4.68 -5.77
C THR A 281 7.71 3.99 -4.70
N ASP A 282 7.50 2.74 -4.50
CA ASP A 282 8.27 1.76 -3.76
C ASP A 282 9.40 1.15 -4.58
#